data_6173de729bc8a33e5d74faf6c0a718aa
#
_entry.id   6173de729bc8a33e5d74faf6c0a718aa
#
_cell.length_a   1.000
_cell.length_b   1.000
_cell.length_c   1.000
_cell.angle_alpha   90.00
_cell.angle_beta   90.00
_cell.angle_gamma   90.00
#
_symmetry.space_group_name_H-M   'P 1'
#
loop_
_entity.id
_entity.type
_entity.pdbx_description
1 polymer ?
#
loop_
_entity_poly.entity_id
_entity_poly.type
_entity_poly.pdbx_seq_one_letter_code
_entity_poly.pdbx_strand_id
1 'polypeptide(L)'
;CIGNVGAYFTGIAHFIVTTHIAGCLPTVYDIPQAQVNSRCVFSNTLPTGPYRGAGRPEASYLIERVIDAAADQTGIDAAELRRRNLIAPDKIPYTTAFGNSYDSGDFPGAFERALALADYAGFAARKKAAKKQGRLRGIGIGCYLEIAGAFPEEAARITFPGGDKVLVSV
;
A
#
# COMPACT_ATOMS: atom_id res chain seq x y z
N CYS A 1 5.76 -5.58 -12.97
CA CYS A 1 5.18 -6.57 -12.04
C CYS A 1 4.74 -7.81 -12.81
N ILE A 2 4.98 -8.99 -12.25
CA ILE A 2 4.49 -10.27 -12.76
C ILE A 2 3.61 -10.89 -11.68
N GLY A 3 2.32 -11.06 -11.98
CA GLY A 3 1.34 -11.65 -11.09
C GLY A 3 1.05 -13.10 -11.48
N ASN A 4 1.38 -14.06 -10.61
CA ASN A 4 0.98 -15.44 -10.80
C ASN A 4 -0.48 -15.62 -10.36
N VAL A 5 -1.35 -16.06 -11.25
CA VAL A 5 -2.78 -16.27 -10.96
C VAL A 5 -3.13 -17.73 -10.70
N GLY A 6 -2.13 -18.63 -10.72
CA GLY A 6 -2.34 -20.06 -10.56
C GLY A 6 -2.75 -20.76 -11.85
N ALA A 7 -3.42 -21.91 -11.72
CA ALA A 7 -3.74 -22.76 -12.88
C ALA A 7 -4.87 -22.23 -13.76
N TYR A 8 -5.76 -21.41 -13.20
CA TYR A 8 -6.90 -20.82 -13.92
C TYR A 8 -7.42 -19.58 -13.21
N PHE A 9 -8.14 -18.74 -13.91
CA PHE A 9 -8.77 -17.55 -13.31
C PHE A 9 -9.89 -17.93 -12.34
N THR A 10 -9.86 -17.29 -11.18
CA THR A 10 -10.93 -17.34 -10.19
C THR A 10 -11.44 -15.94 -9.92
N GLY A 11 -12.72 -15.68 -10.13
CA GLY A 11 -13.34 -14.39 -9.82
C GLY A 11 -12.50 -13.18 -10.23
N ILE A 12 -12.09 -12.39 -9.24
CA ILE A 12 -11.35 -11.13 -9.43
C ILE A 12 -9.82 -11.27 -9.31
N ALA A 13 -9.28 -12.49 -9.27
CA ALA A 13 -7.86 -12.72 -8.98
C ALA A 13 -6.92 -11.94 -9.92
N HIS A 14 -7.21 -11.96 -11.22
CA HIS A 14 -6.41 -11.22 -12.21
C HIS A 14 -6.47 -9.70 -12.02
N PHE A 15 -7.61 -9.17 -11.60
CA PHE A 15 -7.76 -7.75 -11.30
C PHE A 15 -6.90 -7.33 -10.10
N ILE A 16 -6.84 -8.16 -9.05
CA ILE A 16 -6.05 -7.89 -7.86
C ILE A 16 -4.58 -7.75 -8.21
N VAL A 17 -4.01 -8.73 -8.93
CA VAL A 17 -2.58 -8.77 -9.24
C VAL A 17 -2.15 -7.81 -10.36
N THR A 18 -3.07 -7.10 -10.97
CA THR A 18 -2.78 -6.13 -12.05
C THR A 18 -3.27 -4.74 -11.70
N THR A 19 -4.50 -4.44 -12.05
CA THR A 19 -5.08 -3.09 -11.99
C THR A 19 -5.18 -2.57 -10.57
N HIS A 20 -5.54 -3.43 -9.61
CA HIS A 20 -5.75 -2.99 -8.24
C HIS A 20 -4.42 -2.66 -7.55
N ILE A 21 -3.40 -3.52 -7.67
CA ILE A 21 -2.05 -3.20 -7.18
C ILE A 21 -1.55 -1.90 -7.80
N ALA A 22 -1.68 -1.76 -9.13
CA ALA A 22 -1.24 -0.57 -9.84
C ALA A 22 -1.91 0.69 -9.30
N GLY A 23 -3.24 0.68 -9.18
CA GLY A 23 -4.01 1.82 -8.68
C GLY A 23 -3.65 2.23 -7.26
N CYS A 24 -3.28 1.28 -6.41
CA CYS A 24 -2.95 1.54 -5.00
C CYS A 24 -1.46 1.89 -4.76
N LEU A 25 -0.61 1.77 -5.76
CA LEU A 25 0.85 1.81 -5.59
C LEU A 25 1.41 3.09 -4.95
N PRO A 26 0.92 4.31 -5.25
CA PRO A 26 1.43 5.52 -4.62
C PRO A 26 1.17 5.59 -3.12
N THR A 27 0.17 4.88 -2.61
CA THR A 27 -0.26 4.91 -1.21
C THR A 27 -0.37 6.35 -0.68
N VAL A 28 0.37 6.70 0.37
CA VAL A 28 0.33 8.03 1.02
C VAL A 28 1.39 9.01 0.50
N TYR A 29 2.07 8.65 -0.59
CA TYR A 29 3.17 9.46 -1.12
C TYR A 29 2.73 10.34 -2.28
N ASP A 30 3.26 11.56 -2.28
CA ASP A 30 3.09 12.55 -3.34
C ASP A 30 4.01 12.21 -4.53
N ILE A 31 3.54 11.30 -5.37
CA ILE A 31 4.25 10.84 -6.57
C ILE A 31 3.48 11.34 -7.79
N PRO A 32 3.96 12.41 -8.44
CA PRO A 32 3.21 13.06 -9.52
C PRO A 32 3.15 12.23 -10.81
N GLN A 33 4.09 11.32 -11.00
CA GLN A 33 4.16 10.48 -12.20
C GLN A 33 4.56 9.07 -11.81
N ALA A 34 3.78 8.09 -12.26
CA ALA A 34 4.06 6.69 -12.03
C ALA A 34 3.64 5.85 -13.24
N GLN A 35 4.41 4.82 -13.53
CA GLN A 35 4.10 3.86 -14.58
C GLN A 35 4.19 2.45 -14.00
N VAL A 36 3.17 1.65 -14.24
CA VAL A 36 3.14 0.23 -13.84
C VAL A 36 2.85 -0.63 -15.06
N ASN A 37 3.74 -1.60 -15.30
CA ASN A 37 3.51 -2.66 -16.27
C ASN A 37 3.22 -3.94 -15.50
N SER A 38 2.03 -4.49 -15.66
CA SER A 38 1.61 -5.73 -15.01
C SER A 38 1.34 -6.82 -16.03
N ARG A 39 1.79 -8.04 -15.72
CA ARG A 39 1.53 -9.23 -16.53
C ARG A 39 1.02 -10.35 -15.65
N CYS A 40 -0.13 -10.92 -15.98
CA CYS A 40 -0.60 -12.17 -15.38
C CYS A 40 0.06 -13.37 -16.07
N VAL A 41 0.45 -14.34 -15.27
CA VAL A 41 0.97 -15.61 -15.77
C VAL A 41 0.23 -16.76 -15.09
N PHE A 42 0.01 -17.83 -15.85
CA PHE A 42 -0.51 -19.09 -15.31
C PHE A 42 0.64 -19.98 -14.86
N SER A 43 0.37 -20.78 -13.84
CA SER A 43 1.30 -21.80 -13.34
C SER A 43 0.52 -22.96 -12.73
N ASN A 44 1.21 -24.09 -12.53
CA ASN A 44 0.62 -25.28 -11.90
C ASN A 44 0.51 -25.16 -10.36
N THR A 45 0.04 -24.00 -9.89
CA THR A 45 -0.20 -23.75 -8.47
C THR A 45 -1.69 -23.57 -8.21
N LEU A 46 -2.08 -23.52 -6.95
CA LEU A 46 -3.44 -23.15 -6.57
C LEU A 46 -3.78 -21.79 -7.18
N PRO A 47 -5.00 -21.60 -7.69
CA PRO A 47 -5.47 -20.32 -8.15
C PRO A 47 -5.41 -19.30 -7.02
N THR A 48 -5.00 -18.06 -7.35
CA THR A 48 -5.06 -16.96 -6.41
C THR A 48 -6.48 -16.47 -6.23
N GLY A 49 -6.75 -15.91 -5.07
CA GLY A 49 -8.04 -15.32 -4.75
C GLY A 49 -7.85 -14.09 -3.86
N PRO A 50 -8.92 -13.33 -3.60
CA PRO A 50 -8.83 -12.17 -2.75
C PRO A 50 -8.51 -12.58 -1.31
N TYR A 51 -7.49 -11.95 -0.75
CA TYR A 51 -7.24 -11.92 0.67
C TYR A 51 -7.50 -10.51 1.19
N ARG A 52 -7.76 -10.32 2.47
CA ARG A 52 -8.07 -9.00 3.03
C ARG A 52 -7.02 -7.97 2.64
N GLY A 53 -7.46 -6.82 2.09
CA GLY A 53 -6.60 -5.82 1.48
C GLY A 53 -6.49 -5.92 -0.05
N ALA A 54 -6.63 -7.14 -0.62
CA ALA A 54 -6.85 -7.41 -2.04
C ALA A 54 -5.97 -6.60 -3.00
N GLY A 55 -4.65 -6.65 -2.83
CA GLY A 55 -3.67 -5.91 -3.64
C GLY A 55 -3.06 -4.70 -2.94
N ARG A 56 -3.70 -4.14 -1.91
CA ARG A 56 -3.11 -3.04 -1.12
C ARG A 56 -1.89 -3.45 -0.31
N PRO A 57 -1.86 -4.61 0.35
CA PRO A 57 -0.64 -5.07 1.00
C PRO A 57 0.53 -5.22 0.04
N GLU A 58 0.28 -5.76 -1.15
CA GLU A 58 1.28 -5.93 -2.19
C GLU A 58 1.77 -4.58 -2.72
N ALA A 59 0.87 -3.64 -2.97
CA ALA A 59 1.21 -2.28 -3.38
C ALA A 59 2.06 -1.58 -2.32
N SER A 60 1.64 -1.66 -1.06
CA SER A 60 2.39 -1.09 0.07
C SER A 60 3.77 -1.71 0.19
N TYR A 61 3.87 -3.04 0.09
CA TYR A 61 5.17 -3.72 0.12
C TYR A 61 6.09 -3.23 -1.00
N LEU A 62 5.58 -3.12 -2.23
CA LEU A 62 6.37 -2.69 -3.37
C LEU A 62 6.92 -1.27 -3.19
N ILE A 63 6.07 -0.30 -2.86
CA ILE A 63 6.50 1.09 -2.71
C ILE A 63 7.45 1.27 -1.52
N GLU A 64 7.16 0.63 -0.40
CA GLU A 64 7.98 0.72 0.80
C GLU A 64 9.37 0.12 0.58
N ARG A 65 9.48 -0.99 -0.17
CA ARG A 65 10.77 -1.56 -0.55
C ARG A 65 11.56 -0.69 -1.51
N VAL A 66 10.89 -0.01 -2.42
CA VAL A 66 11.54 0.96 -3.32
C VAL A 66 12.10 2.14 -2.52
N ILE A 67 11.33 2.65 -1.55
CA ILE A 67 11.79 3.75 -0.69
C ILE A 67 12.96 3.31 0.19
N ASP A 68 12.92 2.11 0.77
CA ASP A 68 14.04 1.57 1.55
C ASP A 68 15.30 1.44 0.68
N ALA A 69 15.18 0.89 -0.52
CA ALA A 69 16.30 0.76 -1.44
C ALA A 69 16.87 2.14 -1.85
N ALA A 70 16.00 3.12 -2.05
CA ALA A 70 16.42 4.49 -2.34
C ALA A 70 17.14 5.14 -1.14
N ALA A 71 16.65 4.91 0.08
CA ALA A 71 17.31 5.37 1.30
C ALA A 71 18.72 4.76 1.43
N ASP A 72 18.86 3.47 1.20
CA ASP A 72 20.15 2.77 1.24
C ASP A 72 21.13 3.32 0.18
N GLN A 73 20.65 3.57 -1.05
CA GLN A 73 21.49 4.07 -2.14
C GLN A 73 21.89 5.53 -1.97
N THR A 74 21.01 6.35 -1.42
CA THR A 74 21.27 7.80 -1.26
C THR A 74 21.94 8.15 0.06
N GLY A 75 21.93 7.24 1.04
CA GLY A 75 22.37 7.49 2.41
C GLY A 75 21.43 8.40 3.21
N ILE A 76 20.25 8.71 2.67
CA ILE A 76 19.21 9.47 3.40
C ILE A 76 18.53 8.52 4.38
N ASP A 77 18.31 9.00 5.62
CA ASP A 77 17.55 8.23 6.60
C ASP A 77 16.18 7.81 6.05
N ALA A 78 15.79 6.55 6.29
CA ALA A 78 14.58 5.98 5.72
C ALA A 78 13.28 6.71 6.17
N ALA A 79 13.26 7.21 7.41
CA ALA A 79 12.13 8.03 7.88
C ALA A 79 12.15 9.42 7.24
N GLU A 80 13.32 10.02 7.10
CA GLU A 80 13.48 11.33 6.45
C GLU A 80 13.08 11.28 4.97
N LEU A 81 13.46 10.22 4.25
CA LEU A 81 13.05 10.07 2.84
C LEU A 81 11.53 9.95 2.72
N ARG A 82 10.87 9.23 3.62
CA ARG A 82 9.42 9.16 3.68
C ARG A 82 8.79 10.51 3.99
N ARG A 83 9.29 11.20 5.01
CA ARG A 83 8.82 12.54 5.41
C ARG A 83 8.77 13.52 4.25
N ARG A 84 9.80 13.53 3.41
CA ARG A 84 9.90 14.42 2.24
C ARG A 84 8.88 14.11 1.15
N ASN A 85 8.37 12.89 1.13
CA ASN A 85 7.49 12.42 0.06
C ASN A 85 6.05 12.18 0.50
N LEU A 86 5.70 12.36 1.77
CA LEU A 86 4.32 12.24 2.22
C LEU A 86 3.45 13.35 1.63
N ILE A 87 2.21 12.99 1.26
CA ILE A 87 1.20 13.97 0.85
C ILE A 87 0.93 14.91 2.01
N ALA A 88 1.18 16.21 1.81
CA ALA A 88 0.96 17.23 2.81
C ALA A 88 -0.55 17.52 2.99
N PRO A 89 -1.01 17.88 4.22
CA PRO A 89 -2.43 18.11 4.50
C PRO A 89 -3.06 19.21 3.65
N ASP A 90 -2.31 20.22 3.25
CA ASP A 90 -2.75 21.33 2.39
C ASP A 90 -2.99 20.92 0.93
N LYS A 91 -2.56 19.71 0.54
CA LYS A 91 -2.83 19.13 -0.77
C LYS A 91 -4.13 18.32 -0.83
N ILE A 92 -4.78 18.10 0.30
CA ILE A 92 -6.06 17.37 0.37
C ILE A 92 -7.22 18.33 -0.03
N PRO A 93 -8.17 17.90 -0.89
CA PRO A 93 -8.27 16.58 -1.54
C PRO A 93 -7.18 16.35 -2.59
N TYR A 94 -6.56 15.16 -2.56
CA TYR A 94 -5.44 14.81 -3.40
C TYR A 94 -5.83 13.71 -4.40
N THR A 95 -5.47 13.90 -5.67
CA THR A 95 -5.66 12.88 -6.71
C THR A 95 -4.31 12.26 -7.08
N THR A 96 -4.20 10.95 -6.93
CA THR A 96 -2.98 10.20 -7.25
C THR A 96 -2.71 10.14 -8.75
N ALA A 97 -1.47 9.78 -9.13
CA ALA A 97 -1.10 9.57 -10.53
C ALA A 97 -1.96 8.50 -11.26
N PHE A 98 -2.65 7.64 -10.51
CA PHE A 98 -3.56 6.62 -11.05
C PHE A 98 -5.05 6.97 -10.91
N GLY A 99 -5.37 8.21 -10.52
CA GLY A 99 -6.74 8.73 -10.49
C GLY A 99 -7.53 8.46 -9.22
N ASN A 100 -6.94 7.85 -8.18
CA ASN A 100 -7.60 7.71 -6.90
C ASN A 100 -7.61 9.05 -6.17
N SER A 101 -8.75 9.41 -5.57
CA SER A 101 -8.90 10.64 -4.78
C SER A 101 -8.91 10.33 -3.29
N TYR A 102 -8.14 11.11 -2.53
CA TYR A 102 -8.13 11.10 -1.07
C TYR A 102 -8.81 12.37 -0.58
N ASP A 103 -9.87 12.23 0.16
CA ASP A 103 -10.72 13.32 0.63
C ASP A 103 -10.25 13.93 1.96
N SER A 104 -9.48 13.17 2.72
CA SER A 104 -9.02 13.55 4.06
C SER A 104 -7.71 12.85 4.40
N GLY A 105 -6.98 13.37 5.39
CA GLY A 105 -5.79 12.73 5.93
C GLY A 105 -4.74 13.74 6.42
N ASP A 106 -4.06 13.37 7.49
CA ASP A 106 -2.85 14.02 7.99
C ASP A 106 -1.75 12.94 8.06
N PHE A 107 -1.21 12.59 6.89
CA PHE A 107 -0.20 11.55 6.77
C PHE A 107 1.10 11.91 7.49
N PRO A 108 1.64 13.15 7.36
CA PRO A 108 2.81 13.56 8.12
C PRO A 108 2.59 13.52 9.62
N GLY A 109 1.48 14.02 10.13
CA GLY A 109 1.18 14.00 11.55
C GLY A 109 1.03 12.58 12.11
N ALA A 110 0.39 11.67 11.37
CA ALA A 110 0.28 10.27 11.74
C ALA A 110 1.66 9.60 11.76
N PHE A 111 2.50 9.89 10.78
CA PHE A 111 3.86 9.38 10.66
C PHE A 111 4.74 9.81 11.83
N GLU A 112 4.77 11.11 12.17
CA GLU A 112 5.56 11.62 13.29
C GLU A 112 5.12 11.02 14.63
N ARG A 113 3.81 10.85 14.84
CA ARG A 113 3.30 10.17 16.04
C ARG A 113 3.77 8.73 16.12
N ALA A 114 3.76 8.00 15.00
CA ALA A 114 4.25 6.62 14.95
C ALA A 114 5.75 6.53 15.25
N LEU A 115 6.57 7.41 14.69
CA LEU A 115 8.01 7.49 14.96
C LEU A 115 8.30 7.80 16.44
N ALA A 116 7.56 8.73 17.03
CA ALA A 116 7.69 9.07 18.44
C ALA A 116 7.31 7.90 19.35
N LEU A 117 6.18 7.24 19.10
CA LEU A 117 5.73 6.06 19.86
C LEU A 117 6.72 4.90 19.79
N ALA A 118 7.34 4.70 18.61
CA ALA A 118 8.36 3.67 18.41
C ALA A 118 9.72 4.05 18.99
N ASP A 119 9.89 5.28 19.47
CA ASP A 119 11.19 5.86 19.82
C ASP A 119 12.23 5.58 18.69
N TYR A 120 11.87 6.01 17.48
CA TYR A 120 12.71 5.78 16.31
C TYR A 120 14.12 6.35 16.50
N ALA A 121 14.24 7.55 17.04
CA ALA A 121 15.51 8.21 17.30
C ALA A 121 16.43 7.41 18.24
N GLY A 122 15.87 6.71 19.24
CA GLY A 122 16.59 5.86 20.18
C GLY A 122 16.93 4.47 19.64
N PHE A 123 16.46 4.10 18.43
CA PHE A 123 16.60 2.75 17.91
C PHE A 123 18.07 2.30 17.76
N ALA A 124 18.96 3.16 17.29
CA ALA A 124 20.38 2.82 17.11
C ALA A 124 21.04 2.40 18.44
N ALA A 125 20.74 3.09 19.51
CA ALA A 125 21.22 2.76 20.86
C ALA A 125 20.64 1.40 21.33
N ARG A 126 19.32 1.17 21.13
CA ARG A 126 18.67 -0.10 21.49
C ARG A 126 19.22 -1.28 20.68
N LYS A 127 19.50 -1.07 19.39
CA LYS A 127 20.13 -2.10 18.53
C LYS A 127 21.52 -2.46 19.03
N LYS A 128 22.34 -1.46 19.38
CA LYS A 128 23.68 -1.65 19.93
C LYS A 128 23.65 -2.38 21.28
N ALA A 129 22.70 -2.02 22.16
CA ALA A 129 22.52 -2.68 23.45
C ALA A 129 22.09 -4.16 23.28
N ALA A 130 21.15 -4.44 22.39
CA ALA A 130 20.71 -5.79 22.09
C ALA A 130 21.88 -6.67 21.55
N LYS A 131 22.70 -6.11 20.66
CA LYS A 131 23.87 -6.83 20.12
C LYS A 131 24.86 -7.23 21.21
N LYS A 132 25.10 -6.38 22.21
CA LYS A 132 25.95 -6.72 23.36
C LYS A 132 25.41 -7.90 24.19
N GLN A 133 24.12 -8.18 24.09
CA GLN A 133 23.43 -9.29 24.76
C GLN A 133 23.26 -10.51 23.82
N GLY A 134 23.95 -10.55 22.69
CA GLY A 134 23.83 -11.63 21.70
C GLY A 134 22.51 -11.65 20.94
N ARG A 135 21.71 -10.56 20.99
CA ARG A 135 20.41 -10.47 20.32
C ARG A 135 20.46 -9.54 19.11
N LEU A 136 19.70 -9.87 18.06
CA LEU A 136 19.49 -9.01 16.92
C LEU A 136 18.21 -8.19 17.13
N ARG A 137 18.22 -6.94 16.69
CA ARG A 137 17.06 -6.06 16.71
C ARG A 137 16.97 -5.32 15.38
N GLY A 138 15.80 -5.37 14.76
CA GLY A 138 15.46 -4.65 13.55
C GLY A 138 14.33 -3.66 13.78
N ILE A 139 14.20 -2.67 12.91
CA ILE A 139 13.05 -1.78 12.79
C ILE A 139 12.68 -1.70 11.32
N GLY A 140 11.41 -1.62 11.02
CA GLY A 140 10.89 -1.37 9.70
C GLY A 140 9.80 -0.32 9.76
N ILE A 141 9.62 0.40 8.67
CA ILE A 141 8.57 1.39 8.50
C ILE A 141 7.71 0.93 7.33
N GLY A 142 6.40 1.01 7.49
CA GLY A 142 5.43 0.80 6.42
C GLY A 142 4.31 1.81 6.53
N CYS A 143 4.12 2.60 5.49
CA CYS A 143 3.02 3.54 5.38
C CYS A 143 1.97 2.99 4.42
N TYR A 144 0.73 2.97 4.83
CA TYR A 144 -0.36 2.47 3.99
C TYR A 144 -1.64 3.27 4.20
N LEU A 145 -2.51 3.18 3.22
CA LEU A 145 -3.86 3.72 3.27
C LEU A 145 -4.85 2.61 2.94
N GLU A 146 -5.89 2.50 3.74
CA GLU A 146 -7.03 1.63 3.50
C GLU A 146 -8.29 2.48 3.31
N ILE A 147 -9.16 2.06 2.41
CA ILE A 147 -10.44 2.75 2.20
C ILE A 147 -11.37 2.46 3.36
N ALA A 148 -11.92 3.52 3.95
CA ALA A 148 -13.02 3.40 4.90
C ALA A 148 -14.32 3.77 4.19
N GLY A 149 -15.27 2.88 4.12
CA GLY A 149 -16.46 3.01 3.31
C GLY A 149 -16.14 2.76 1.85
N ALA A 150 -17.10 2.75 0.99
CA ALA A 150 -16.60 2.15 -0.12
C ALA A 150 -16.96 2.66 -1.46
N PHE A 151 -18.07 2.45 -1.86
CA PHE A 151 -18.39 2.69 -3.25
C PHE A 151 -19.37 3.85 -3.32
N PRO A 152 -19.24 4.72 -4.32
CA PRO A 152 -20.33 5.61 -4.63
C PRO A 152 -21.63 4.81 -4.72
N GLU A 153 -22.75 5.38 -4.28
CA GLU A 153 -24.06 4.71 -4.29
C GLU A 153 -24.38 4.03 -5.63
N GLU A 154 -23.87 4.57 -6.72
CA GLU A 154 -24.02 4.03 -8.07
C GLU A 154 -23.20 2.76 -8.33
N ALA A 155 -22.17 2.50 -7.57
CA ALA A 155 -21.31 1.33 -7.72
C ALA A 155 -21.74 0.13 -6.88
N ALA A 156 -22.66 0.30 -5.94
CA ALA A 156 -23.18 -0.75 -5.08
C ALA A 156 -24.32 -1.57 -5.74
N ARG A 157 -24.33 -1.68 -7.06
CA ARG A 157 -25.26 -2.56 -7.77
C ARG A 157 -24.69 -3.98 -7.82
N ILE A 158 -25.14 -4.82 -6.91
CA ILE A 158 -24.91 -6.26 -7.03
C ILE A 158 -26.01 -6.83 -7.92
N THR A 159 -25.64 -7.31 -9.10
CA THR A 159 -26.56 -8.03 -10.00
C THR A 159 -26.30 -9.52 -9.85
N PHE A 160 -27.29 -10.25 -9.40
CA PHE A 160 -27.24 -11.71 -9.36
C PHE A 160 -27.65 -12.32 -10.72
N PRO A 161 -27.11 -13.49 -11.09
CA PRO A 161 -27.62 -14.25 -12.23
C PRO A 161 -29.09 -14.60 -11.97
N GLY A 162 -30.02 -14.01 -12.73
CA GLY A 162 -31.47 -14.14 -12.52
C GLY A 162 -32.21 -12.80 -12.50
N GLY A 163 -31.46 -11.69 -12.52
CA GLY A 163 -32.05 -10.35 -12.67
C GLY A 163 -32.44 -9.65 -11.36
N ASP A 164 -32.22 -10.28 -10.21
CA ASP A 164 -32.50 -9.66 -8.92
C ASP A 164 -31.44 -8.58 -8.61
N LYS A 165 -31.90 -7.40 -8.23
CA LYS A 165 -31.07 -6.26 -7.86
C LYS A 165 -31.17 -6.03 -6.37
N VAL A 166 -30.05 -6.09 -5.67
CA VAL A 166 -29.98 -5.64 -4.27
C VAL A 166 -29.30 -4.27 -4.26
N LEU A 167 -30.03 -3.26 -3.84
CA LEU A 167 -29.47 -1.95 -3.51
C LEU A 167 -29.03 -2.00 -2.05
N VAL A 168 -27.72 -1.88 -1.81
CA VAL A 168 -27.18 -1.63 -0.47
C VAL A 168 -26.97 -0.13 -0.38
N SER A 169 -27.87 0.58 0.29
CA SER A 169 -27.61 1.94 0.75
C SER A 169 -26.83 1.87 2.06
N VAL A 170 -25.73 2.57 2.12
CA VAL A 170 -24.96 2.77 3.36
C VAL A 170 -25.38 4.11 3.94
#